data_fda6466d586c3b30a396965eb478de0a
#
_entry.id   fda6466d586c3b30a396965eb478de0a
#
_cell.length_a   1.000
_cell.length_b   1.000
_cell.length_c   1.000
_cell.angle_alpha   90.00
_cell.angle_beta   90.00
_cell.angle_gamma   90.00
#
_symmetry.space_group_name_H-M   'P 1'
#
loop_
_entity.id
_entity.type
_entity.pdbx_description
1 polymer ?
#
loop_
_entity_poly.entity_id
_entity_poly.type
_entity_poly.pdbx_seq_one_letter_code
_entity_poly.pdbx_strand_id
1 'polypeptide(L)'
;MRGKLAIILLIVFFASPLFAQELTGTLQQIKKSGQIRIGYRTAQPPMSFLGKNGTPTGYSIDLCKDIVAKVETKIGADVKVEYVPVTAEERFNALADNKIDILCGSTTKTLSRGELVDFTQLTFVTGASLMTLRNNKQPDSTGFAGKKIGVVNDTTTAVALKMLIQETSPDTKIVLFNSTKEGINALRKKKIDAFSSDQIVLIGIISKEKGPMNFVIDPNVFSFEPFALAVRRNDSDFRLVADRVISDLFRSKKILPIYNKWIGDVTGGRLPIFDAMIRLNSTPE
;
A
#
# COMPACT_ATOMS: atom_id res chain seq x y z
N MET A 1 -36.70 26.08 73.16
CA MET A 1 -36.96 25.19 71.97
C MET A 1 -36.18 25.72 70.79
N ARG A 2 -35.09 25.06 70.43
CA ARG A 2 -34.22 25.47 69.30
C ARG A 2 -34.49 24.50 68.13
N GLY A 3 -35.20 24.98 67.11
CA GLY A 3 -35.45 24.21 65.91
C GLY A 3 -34.20 24.12 65.06
N LYS A 4 -33.75 22.90 64.72
CA LYS A 4 -32.67 22.62 63.81
C LYS A 4 -33.25 22.60 62.41
N LEU A 5 -32.85 23.59 61.56
CA LEU A 5 -33.19 23.64 60.14
C LEU A 5 -32.21 22.68 59.35
N ALA A 6 -32.73 21.60 58.87
CA ALA A 6 -31.96 20.68 58.02
C ALA A 6 -32.01 21.19 56.57
N ILE A 7 -30.87 21.65 56.04
CA ILE A 7 -30.69 22.01 54.64
C ILE A 7 -30.44 20.72 53.84
N ILE A 8 -31.41 20.28 53.04
CA ILE A 8 -31.24 19.19 52.08
C ILE A 8 -30.56 19.77 50.83
N LEU A 9 -29.29 19.43 50.64
CA LEU A 9 -28.53 19.80 49.45
C LEU A 9 -28.91 18.85 48.28
N LEU A 10 -29.73 19.34 47.34
CA LEU A 10 -30.13 18.60 46.15
C LEU A 10 -28.97 18.63 45.15
N ILE A 11 -28.18 17.53 45.07
CA ILE A 11 -27.13 17.38 44.05
C ILE A 11 -27.81 16.99 42.74
N VAL A 12 -27.97 17.96 41.86
CA VAL A 12 -28.42 17.73 40.48
C VAL A 12 -27.25 17.19 39.67
N PHE A 13 -27.23 15.88 39.41
CA PHE A 13 -26.30 15.25 38.47
C PHE A 13 -26.67 15.70 37.05
N PHE A 14 -25.95 16.67 36.53
CA PHE A 14 -25.97 16.95 35.11
C PHE A 14 -25.28 15.78 34.35
N ALA A 15 -26.03 14.77 33.96
CA ALA A 15 -25.57 13.80 32.98
C ALA A 15 -25.39 14.55 31.67
N SER A 16 -24.16 14.97 31.39
CA SER A 16 -23.82 15.46 30.04
C SER A 16 -24.11 14.35 29.03
N PRO A 17 -24.98 14.59 28.03
CA PRO A 17 -25.19 13.60 27.01
C PRO A 17 -23.83 13.31 26.34
N LEU A 18 -23.36 12.08 26.44
CA LEU A 18 -22.25 11.59 25.63
C LEU A 18 -22.74 11.64 24.18
N PHE A 19 -22.47 12.74 23.49
CA PHE A 19 -22.68 12.78 22.04
C PHE A 19 -21.76 11.73 21.44
N ALA A 20 -22.30 10.56 21.15
CA ALA A 20 -21.63 9.62 20.27
C ALA A 20 -21.35 10.37 18.97
N GLN A 21 -20.07 10.58 18.66
CA GLN A 21 -19.67 11.29 17.45
C GLN A 21 -20.34 10.60 16.27
N GLU A 22 -21.18 11.34 15.54
CA GLU A 22 -21.91 10.81 14.39
C GLU A 22 -20.89 10.33 13.35
N LEU A 23 -21.07 9.10 12.84
CA LEU A 23 -20.20 8.56 11.81
C LEU A 23 -20.43 9.30 10.50
N THR A 24 -19.36 9.66 9.82
CA THR A 24 -19.39 10.36 8.53
C THR A 24 -18.67 9.56 7.45
N GLY A 25 -18.79 9.99 6.20
CA GLY A 25 -18.03 9.47 5.07
C GLY A 25 -18.12 7.96 4.91
N THR A 26 -16.98 7.33 4.72
CA THR A 26 -16.85 5.88 4.54
C THR A 26 -17.30 5.08 5.74
N LEU A 27 -17.06 5.55 6.98
CA LEU A 27 -17.53 4.86 8.19
C LEU A 27 -19.05 4.75 8.24
N GLN A 28 -19.77 5.83 7.92
CA GLN A 28 -21.22 5.82 7.85
C GLN A 28 -21.75 4.90 6.73
N GLN A 29 -21.07 4.94 5.56
CA GLN A 29 -21.41 4.08 4.42
C GLN A 29 -21.25 2.59 4.77
N ILE A 30 -20.11 2.21 5.40
CA ILE A 30 -19.86 0.83 5.83
C ILE A 30 -20.89 0.39 6.86
N LYS A 31 -21.21 1.23 7.85
CA LYS A 31 -22.24 0.92 8.85
C LYS A 31 -23.62 0.68 8.23
N LYS A 32 -24.00 1.46 7.22
CA LYS A 32 -25.29 1.32 6.51
C LYS A 32 -25.35 0.08 5.62
N SER A 33 -24.25 -0.24 4.92
CA SER A 33 -24.18 -1.36 3.97
C SER A 33 -23.85 -2.70 4.61
N GLY A 34 -23.22 -2.71 5.80
CA GLY A 34 -22.62 -3.90 6.40
C GLY A 34 -21.42 -4.45 5.62
N GLN A 35 -20.79 -3.64 4.75
CA GLN A 35 -19.74 -4.11 3.86
C GLN A 35 -18.61 -3.09 3.72
N ILE A 36 -17.37 -3.60 3.65
CA ILE A 36 -16.18 -2.82 3.29
C ILE A 36 -15.51 -3.42 2.04
N ARG A 37 -15.18 -2.57 1.06
CA ARG A 37 -14.59 -2.97 -0.22
C ARG A 37 -13.11 -2.61 -0.24
N ILE A 38 -12.26 -3.63 -0.32
CA ILE A 38 -10.81 -3.50 -0.36
C ILE A 38 -10.34 -3.60 -1.82
N GLY A 39 -9.85 -2.48 -2.36
CA GLY A 39 -9.16 -2.46 -3.65
C GLY A 39 -7.77 -3.09 -3.52
N TYR A 40 -7.44 -4.03 -4.42
CA TYR A 40 -6.15 -4.73 -4.37
C TYR A 40 -5.53 -4.92 -5.74
N ARG A 41 -4.20 -5.17 -5.77
CA ARG A 41 -3.46 -5.48 -6.99
C ARG A 41 -3.26 -6.98 -7.11
N THR A 42 -3.49 -7.54 -8.30
CA THR A 42 -3.50 -9.00 -8.50
C THR A 42 -2.10 -9.62 -8.64
N ALA A 43 -1.06 -8.83 -8.93
CA ALA A 43 0.27 -9.34 -9.31
C ALA A 43 1.44 -8.46 -8.80
N GLN A 44 1.37 -7.97 -7.57
CA GLN A 44 2.44 -7.18 -6.93
C GLN A 44 2.90 -7.78 -5.59
N PRO A 45 3.45 -9.03 -5.61
CA PRO A 45 4.05 -9.59 -4.42
C PRO A 45 5.28 -8.74 -3.99
N PRO A 46 5.58 -8.65 -2.69
CA PRO A 46 4.88 -9.23 -1.56
C PRO A 46 3.75 -8.35 -1.03
N MET A 47 3.48 -7.18 -1.66
CA MET A 47 2.56 -6.15 -1.13
C MET A 47 1.09 -6.52 -1.29
N SER A 48 0.66 -6.87 -2.52
CA SER A 48 -0.74 -7.18 -2.85
C SER A 48 -0.80 -8.08 -4.10
N PHE A 49 -1.35 -9.28 -3.96
CA PHE A 49 -1.40 -10.24 -5.06
C PHE A 49 -2.41 -11.36 -4.77
N LEU A 50 -2.70 -12.19 -5.78
CA LEU A 50 -3.49 -13.41 -5.60
C LEU A 50 -2.61 -14.54 -5.05
N GLY A 51 -3.03 -15.11 -3.92
CA GLY A 51 -2.44 -16.32 -3.34
C GLY A 51 -2.74 -17.57 -4.18
N LYS A 52 -2.19 -18.72 -3.76
CA LYS A 52 -2.36 -20.01 -4.48
C LYS A 52 -3.83 -20.45 -4.62
N ASN A 53 -4.67 -20.07 -3.67
CA ASN A 53 -6.11 -20.37 -3.63
C ASN A 53 -6.97 -19.28 -4.32
N GLY A 54 -6.36 -18.32 -5.02
CA GLY A 54 -7.07 -17.20 -5.65
C GLY A 54 -7.54 -16.11 -4.67
N THR A 55 -7.18 -16.18 -3.38
CA THR A 55 -7.55 -15.17 -2.39
C THR A 55 -6.52 -14.04 -2.38
N PRO A 56 -6.94 -12.76 -2.35
CA PRO A 56 -6.05 -11.63 -2.17
C PRO A 56 -5.23 -11.73 -0.89
N THR A 57 -3.92 -11.50 -1.01
CA THR A 57 -2.97 -11.66 0.09
C THR A 57 -1.77 -10.72 -0.10
N GLY A 58 -0.96 -10.53 0.94
CA GLY A 58 0.25 -9.72 0.92
C GLY A 58 0.35 -8.79 2.12
N TYR A 59 1.48 -8.08 2.21
CA TYR A 59 1.79 -7.16 3.29
C TYR A 59 0.68 -6.10 3.49
N SER A 60 0.32 -5.38 2.43
CA SER A 60 -0.71 -4.34 2.49
C SER A 60 -2.11 -4.92 2.76
N ILE A 61 -2.37 -6.15 2.33
CA ILE A 61 -3.64 -6.82 2.62
C ILE A 61 -3.75 -7.17 4.11
N ASP A 62 -2.67 -7.64 4.74
CA ASP A 62 -2.70 -7.95 6.17
C ASP A 62 -2.87 -6.67 7.00
N LEU A 63 -2.24 -5.54 6.64
CA LEU A 63 -2.51 -4.24 7.28
C LEU A 63 -3.99 -3.83 7.15
N CYS A 64 -4.58 -4.04 5.98
CA CYS A 64 -5.97 -3.68 5.76
C CYS A 64 -6.95 -4.58 6.56
N LYS A 65 -6.60 -5.82 6.85
CA LYS A 65 -7.40 -6.66 7.76
C LYS A 65 -7.44 -6.10 9.18
N ASP A 66 -6.31 -5.59 9.68
CA ASP A 66 -6.26 -4.94 11.00
C ASP A 66 -7.08 -3.64 11.00
N ILE A 67 -7.08 -2.90 9.88
CA ILE A 67 -7.94 -1.72 9.71
C ILE A 67 -9.41 -2.11 9.72
N VAL A 68 -9.80 -3.20 9.03
CA VAL A 68 -11.19 -3.70 9.05
C VAL A 68 -11.63 -4.02 10.47
N ALA A 69 -10.83 -4.76 11.25
CA ALA A 69 -11.15 -5.07 12.65
C ALA A 69 -11.34 -3.81 13.51
N LYS A 70 -10.55 -2.75 13.24
CA LYS A 70 -10.72 -1.47 13.93
C LYS A 70 -11.98 -0.73 13.49
N VAL A 71 -12.34 -0.81 12.21
CA VAL A 71 -13.60 -0.26 11.68
C VAL A 71 -14.79 -0.95 12.34
N GLU A 72 -14.82 -2.28 12.42
CA GLU A 72 -15.86 -3.05 13.12
C GLU A 72 -16.05 -2.58 14.56
N THR A 73 -14.93 -2.42 15.27
CA THR A 73 -14.94 -1.88 16.64
C THR A 73 -15.53 -0.46 16.70
N LYS A 74 -15.16 0.41 15.73
CA LYS A 74 -15.60 1.82 15.69
C LYS A 74 -17.08 1.96 15.36
N ILE A 75 -17.62 1.12 14.46
CA ILE A 75 -19.03 1.16 14.06
C ILE A 75 -19.94 0.31 14.95
N GLY A 76 -19.35 -0.58 15.78
CA GLY A 76 -20.07 -1.48 16.68
C GLY A 76 -20.80 -2.62 15.97
N ALA A 77 -20.28 -3.11 14.81
CA ALA A 77 -20.89 -4.19 14.03
C ALA A 77 -19.85 -4.89 13.17
N ASP A 78 -20.03 -6.17 12.92
CA ASP A 78 -19.24 -6.94 11.95
C ASP A 78 -19.51 -6.47 10.53
N VAL A 79 -18.51 -6.55 9.65
CA VAL A 79 -18.63 -6.18 8.26
C VAL A 79 -18.19 -7.30 7.31
N LYS A 80 -18.91 -7.43 6.19
CA LYS A 80 -18.47 -8.28 5.09
C LYS A 80 -17.34 -7.62 4.33
N VAL A 81 -16.22 -8.30 4.17
CA VAL A 81 -15.11 -7.84 3.34
C VAL A 81 -15.34 -8.29 1.89
N GLU A 82 -15.34 -7.34 0.98
CA GLU A 82 -15.30 -7.58 -0.47
C GLU A 82 -13.95 -7.15 -1.03
N TYR A 83 -13.30 -8.02 -1.81
CA TYR A 83 -12.05 -7.70 -2.49
C TYR A 83 -12.32 -7.35 -3.96
N VAL A 84 -11.91 -6.15 -4.36
CA VAL A 84 -12.09 -5.63 -5.72
C VAL A 84 -10.73 -5.47 -6.40
N PRO A 85 -10.44 -6.21 -7.47
CA PRO A 85 -9.20 -6.04 -8.20
C PRO A 85 -9.19 -4.69 -8.93
N VAL A 86 -8.06 -3.98 -8.87
CA VAL A 86 -7.87 -2.71 -9.56
C VAL A 86 -6.54 -2.66 -10.30
N THR A 87 -6.53 -2.03 -11.47
CA THR A 87 -5.32 -1.74 -12.25
C THR A 87 -4.57 -0.53 -11.71
N ALA A 88 -3.40 -0.20 -12.26
CA ALA A 88 -2.69 1.03 -11.93
C ALA A 88 -3.48 2.27 -12.39
N GLU A 89 -4.16 2.18 -13.51
CA GLU A 89 -4.96 3.24 -14.12
C GLU A 89 -6.23 3.53 -13.33
N GLU A 90 -6.98 2.48 -12.96
CA GLU A 90 -8.33 2.60 -12.39
C GLU A 90 -8.35 2.92 -10.89
N ARG A 91 -7.29 2.63 -10.14
CA ARG A 91 -7.30 2.55 -8.67
C ARG A 91 -7.79 3.82 -7.96
N PHE A 92 -7.46 5.01 -8.47
CA PHE A 92 -7.87 6.27 -7.85
C PHE A 92 -9.31 6.62 -8.19
N ASN A 93 -9.73 6.38 -9.44
CA ASN A 93 -11.13 6.54 -9.84
C ASN A 93 -12.04 5.55 -9.10
N ALA A 94 -11.55 4.33 -8.82
CA ALA A 94 -12.30 3.35 -8.03
C ALA A 94 -12.60 3.84 -6.60
N LEU A 95 -11.69 4.62 -5.98
CA LEU A 95 -11.95 5.30 -4.70
C LEU A 95 -12.97 6.44 -4.86
N ALA A 96 -12.77 7.32 -5.84
CA ALA A 96 -13.64 8.46 -6.09
C ALA A 96 -15.08 8.04 -6.42
N ASP A 97 -15.23 7.00 -7.23
CA ASP A 97 -16.51 6.44 -7.68
C ASP A 97 -17.18 5.53 -6.63
N ASN A 98 -16.67 5.45 -5.41
CA ASN A 98 -17.16 4.52 -4.38
C ASN A 98 -17.21 3.04 -4.81
N LYS A 99 -16.32 2.60 -5.71
CA LYS A 99 -16.17 1.17 -6.07
C LYS A 99 -15.33 0.41 -5.04
N ILE A 100 -14.42 1.11 -4.36
CA ILE A 100 -13.64 0.61 -3.23
C ILE A 100 -13.63 1.64 -2.10
N ASP A 101 -13.39 1.19 -0.87
CA ASP A 101 -13.36 2.03 0.32
C ASP A 101 -11.93 2.35 0.75
N ILE A 102 -11.01 1.41 0.54
CA ILE A 102 -9.58 1.55 0.80
C ILE A 102 -8.78 0.81 -0.26
N LEU A 103 -7.67 1.40 -0.70
CA LEU A 103 -6.74 0.80 -1.65
C LEU A 103 -5.54 0.18 -0.92
N CYS A 104 -5.43 -1.15 -0.97
CA CYS A 104 -4.44 -1.95 -0.24
C CYS A 104 -3.43 -2.58 -1.22
N GLY A 105 -2.40 -1.80 -1.58
CA GLY A 105 -1.41 -2.23 -2.57
C GLY A 105 -0.05 -1.58 -2.38
N SER A 106 0.75 -1.58 -3.44
CA SER A 106 2.03 -0.88 -3.56
C SER A 106 1.80 0.50 -4.20
N THR A 107 1.16 1.41 -3.48
CA THR A 107 0.82 2.72 -4.02
C THR A 107 1.74 3.79 -3.43
N THR A 108 2.54 4.40 -4.29
CA THR A 108 3.42 5.51 -3.91
C THR A 108 2.60 6.75 -3.61
N LYS A 109 2.82 7.31 -2.43
CA LYS A 109 2.29 8.61 -2.03
C LYS A 109 3.07 9.71 -2.75
N THR A 110 2.36 10.55 -3.51
CA THR A 110 2.93 11.75 -4.14
C THR A 110 2.01 12.95 -3.89
N LEU A 111 2.56 14.17 -4.03
CA LEU A 111 1.75 15.39 -3.87
C LEU A 111 0.63 15.46 -4.91
N SER A 112 0.93 15.17 -6.17
CA SER A 112 -0.08 15.19 -7.26
C SER A 112 -1.18 14.15 -7.06
N ARG A 113 -0.85 12.95 -6.57
CA ARG A 113 -1.87 11.94 -6.21
C ARG A 113 -2.70 12.35 -5.00
N GLY A 114 -2.12 13.15 -4.09
CA GLY A 114 -2.85 13.77 -2.98
C GLY A 114 -3.94 14.75 -3.39
N GLU A 115 -3.96 15.19 -4.65
CA GLU A 115 -5.07 15.97 -5.21
C GLU A 115 -6.29 15.09 -5.55
N LEU A 116 -6.09 13.78 -5.72
CA LEU A 116 -7.13 12.81 -6.12
C LEU A 116 -7.65 12.00 -4.93
N VAL A 117 -6.77 11.65 -3.99
CA VAL A 117 -7.06 10.77 -2.84
C VAL A 117 -6.34 11.26 -1.60
N ASP A 118 -6.78 10.81 -0.43
CA ASP A 118 -5.99 10.94 0.80
C ASP A 118 -5.15 9.69 1.03
N PHE A 119 -3.95 9.89 1.57
CA PHE A 119 -3.04 8.81 1.95
C PHE A 119 -2.94 8.68 3.46
N THR A 120 -2.82 7.43 3.91
CA THR A 120 -2.46 7.13 5.29
C THR A 120 -1.01 7.52 5.59
N GLN A 121 -0.57 7.26 6.82
CA GLN A 121 0.86 7.17 7.12
C GLN A 121 1.54 6.15 6.21
N LEU A 122 2.87 6.28 6.05
CA LEU A 122 3.64 5.38 5.20
C LEU A 122 3.60 3.96 5.76
N THR A 123 3.42 3.00 4.87
CA THR A 123 3.45 1.57 5.23
C THR A 123 4.77 0.91 4.87
N PHE A 124 5.45 1.41 3.84
CA PHE A 124 6.73 0.90 3.37
C PHE A 124 7.47 1.97 2.56
N VAL A 125 8.78 1.78 2.37
CA VAL A 125 9.61 2.62 1.49
C VAL A 125 10.50 1.72 0.63
N THR A 126 10.54 2.01 -0.66
CA THR A 126 11.38 1.34 -1.66
C THR A 126 11.83 2.34 -2.72
N GLY A 127 12.39 1.87 -3.81
CA GLY A 127 12.68 2.63 -5.02
C GLY A 127 12.41 1.78 -6.25
N ALA A 128 12.31 2.40 -7.42
CA ALA A 128 12.23 1.69 -8.68
C ALA A 128 13.59 1.13 -9.08
N SER A 129 13.59 -0.06 -9.66
CA SER A 129 14.77 -0.76 -10.15
C SER A 129 14.47 -1.51 -11.44
N LEU A 130 15.46 -2.23 -11.95
CA LEU A 130 15.40 -2.97 -13.20
C LEU A 130 15.62 -4.45 -12.95
N MET A 131 14.88 -5.27 -13.68
CA MET A 131 15.03 -6.73 -13.69
C MET A 131 15.29 -7.22 -15.12
N THR A 132 16.27 -8.12 -15.26
CA THR A 132 16.63 -8.74 -16.55
C THR A 132 16.73 -10.24 -16.43
N LEU A 133 16.88 -10.92 -17.58
CA LEU A 133 17.25 -12.33 -17.58
C LEU A 133 18.76 -12.47 -17.28
N ARG A 134 19.15 -13.47 -16.49
CA ARG A 134 20.55 -13.72 -16.08
C ARG A 134 21.52 -13.85 -17.26
N ASN A 135 21.06 -14.37 -18.38
CA ASN A 135 21.87 -14.55 -19.60
C ASN A 135 21.99 -13.28 -20.44
N ASN A 136 21.25 -12.22 -20.11
CA ASN A 136 21.47 -10.91 -20.70
C ASN A 136 22.62 -10.28 -19.92
N LYS A 137 23.59 -9.63 -20.64
CA LYS A 137 24.62 -8.82 -19.95
C LYS A 137 23.92 -7.91 -18.96
N GLN A 138 24.45 -7.83 -17.72
CA GLN A 138 23.81 -7.06 -16.66
C GLN A 138 23.51 -5.65 -17.17
N PRO A 139 22.28 -5.19 -16.99
CA PRO A 139 21.96 -3.81 -17.19
C PRO A 139 22.44 -3.04 -15.97
N ASP A 140 23.51 -2.33 -16.11
CA ASP A 140 23.71 -1.15 -15.29
C ASP A 140 22.90 -0.01 -15.95
N SER A 141 22.64 1.03 -15.20
CA SER A 141 21.90 2.22 -15.67
C SER A 141 22.57 2.93 -16.87
N THR A 142 23.74 2.46 -17.33
CA THR A 142 24.52 3.00 -18.43
C THR A 142 24.47 2.12 -19.71
N GLY A 143 23.90 0.91 -19.61
CA GLY A 143 23.93 -0.11 -20.67
C GLY A 143 22.67 -0.30 -21.47
N PHE A 144 21.70 0.65 -21.49
CA PHE A 144 20.39 0.46 -22.13
C PHE A 144 20.24 1.03 -23.55
N ALA A 145 21.29 1.64 -24.13
CA ALA A 145 21.22 2.18 -25.48
C ALA A 145 20.70 1.13 -26.49
N GLY A 146 19.66 1.47 -27.24
CA GLY A 146 19.00 0.60 -28.21
C GLY A 146 18.18 -0.56 -27.62
N LYS A 147 18.05 -0.67 -26.29
CA LYS A 147 17.28 -1.71 -25.59
C LYS A 147 15.80 -1.33 -25.46
N LYS A 148 14.98 -2.36 -25.15
CA LYS A 148 13.55 -2.21 -24.82
C LYS A 148 13.35 -2.46 -23.34
N ILE A 149 12.86 -1.46 -22.61
CA ILE A 149 12.54 -1.60 -21.19
C ILE A 149 11.03 -1.53 -21.01
N GLY A 150 10.46 -2.58 -20.40
CA GLY A 150 9.05 -2.65 -20.05
C GLY A 150 8.77 -1.99 -18.72
N VAL A 151 7.62 -1.35 -18.58
CA VAL A 151 7.12 -0.77 -17.34
C VAL A 151 5.60 -0.75 -17.36
N VAL A 152 4.96 -0.78 -16.18
CA VAL A 152 3.49 -0.65 -16.09
C VAL A 152 3.10 0.82 -16.24
N ASN A 153 2.13 1.07 -17.12
CA ASN A 153 1.56 2.42 -17.32
C ASN A 153 0.96 2.98 -16.02
N ASP A 154 0.81 4.30 -15.94
CA ASP A 154 0.20 5.04 -14.79
C ASP A 154 0.88 4.76 -13.44
N THR A 155 2.19 4.49 -13.47
CA THR A 155 3.03 4.33 -12.29
C THR A 155 4.07 5.44 -12.16
N THR A 156 4.50 5.72 -10.93
CA THR A 156 5.64 6.60 -10.65
C THR A 156 6.93 6.05 -11.24
N THR A 157 7.08 4.73 -11.25
CA THR A 157 8.19 4.02 -11.93
C THR A 157 8.27 4.37 -13.41
N ALA A 158 7.13 4.45 -14.13
CA ALA A 158 7.12 4.83 -15.55
C ALA A 158 7.63 6.25 -15.77
N VAL A 159 7.22 7.18 -14.90
CA VAL A 159 7.68 8.57 -14.93
C VAL A 159 9.19 8.66 -14.64
N ALA A 160 9.65 8.03 -13.56
CA ALA A 160 11.06 8.02 -13.17
C ALA A 160 11.95 7.34 -14.22
N LEU A 161 11.49 6.23 -14.81
CA LEU A 161 12.18 5.54 -15.89
C LEU A 161 12.34 6.43 -17.13
N LYS A 162 11.30 7.16 -17.51
CA LYS A 162 11.36 8.09 -18.62
C LYS A 162 12.42 9.18 -18.41
N MET A 163 12.47 9.76 -17.21
CA MET A 163 13.47 10.76 -16.85
C MET A 163 14.88 10.17 -16.88
N LEU A 164 15.10 9.01 -16.27
CA LEU A 164 16.39 8.32 -16.28
C LEU A 164 16.90 8.05 -17.71
N ILE A 165 16.03 7.52 -18.59
CA ILE A 165 16.40 7.19 -19.97
C ILE A 165 16.72 8.46 -20.77
N GLN A 166 15.97 9.53 -20.61
CA GLN A 166 16.25 10.80 -21.28
C GLN A 166 17.63 11.36 -20.92
N GLU A 167 18.07 11.16 -19.69
CA GLU A 167 19.37 11.64 -19.21
C GLU A 167 20.53 10.72 -19.59
N THR A 168 20.34 9.39 -19.57
CA THR A 168 21.44 8.43 -19.65
C THR A 168 21.50 7.64 -20.93
N SER A 169 20.39 7.37 -21.60
CA SER A 169 20.30 6.43 -22.73
C SER A 169 19.12 6.77 -23.66
N PRO A 170 19.14 7.91 -24.37
CA PRO A 170 17.99 8.41 -25.16
C PRO A 170 17.49 7.46 -26.25
N ASP A 171 18.35 6.55 -26.76
CA ASP A 171 17.99 5.55 -27.77
C ASP A 171 17.21 4.35 -27.20
N THR A 172 16.99 4.30 -25.89
CA THR A 172 16.23 3.24 -25.23
C THR A 172 14.74 3.39 -25.49
N LYS A 173 14.07 2.27 -25.79
CA LYS A 173 12.62 2.24 -26.03
C LYS A 173 11.86 1.79 -24.79
N ILE A 174 10.94 2.62 -24.31
CA ILE A 174 10.01 2.25 -23.23
C ILE A 174 8.83 1.50 -23.86
N VAL A 175 8.48 0.34 -23.28
CA VAL A 175 7.31 -0.47 -23.65
C VAL A 175 6.34 -0.46 -22.47
N LEU A 176 5.15 0.09 -22.65
CA LEU A 176 4.13 0.18 -21.63
C LEU A 176 3.28 -1.09 -21.57
N PHE A 177 2.97 -1.55 -20.37
CA PHE A 177 2.10 -2.69 -20.09
C PHE A 177 0.96 -2.28 -19.13
N ASN A 178 -0.17 -2.97 -19.21
CA ASN A 178 -1.28 -2.73 -18.31
C ASN A 178 -1.10 -3.45 -16.96
N SER A 179 -0.25 -4.45 -16.89
CA SER A 179 0.00 -5.21 -15.67
C SER A 179 1.45 -5.70 -15.55
N THR A 180 1.90 -5.88 -14.30
CA THR A 180 3.19 -6.52 -14.00
C THR A 180 3.29 -7.91 -14.60
N LYS A 181 2.20 -8.70 -14.60
CA LYS A 181 2.17 -10.03 -15.20
C LYS A 181 2.48 -10.02 -16.69
N GLU A 182 1.92 -9.06 -17.42
CA GLU A 182 2.21 -8.89 -18.86
C GLU A 182 3.68 -8.54 -19.12
N GLY A 183 4.21 -7.58 -18.36
CA GLY A 183 5.61 -7.15 -18.46
C GLY A 183 6.60 -8.29 -18.18
N ILE A 184 6.38 -9.06 -17.11
CA ILE A 184 7.19 -10.23 -16.76
C ILE A 184 7.12 -11.30 -17.85
N ASN A 185 5.94 -11.56 -18.40
CA ASN A 185 5.78 -12.51 -19.51
C ASN A 185 6.49 -12.03 -20.78
N ALA A 186 6.49 -10.73 -21.05
CA ALA A 186 7.23 -10.16 -22.19
C ALA A 186 8.75 -10.31 -21.98
N LEU A 187 9.26 -10.09 -20.76
CA LEU A 187 10.66 -10.30 -20.41
C LEU A 187 11.07 -11.77 -20.59
N ARG A 188 10.28 -12.73 -20.07
CA ARG A 188 10.53 -14.17 -20.25
C ARG A 188 10.59 -14.58 -21.72
N LYS A 189 9.72 -14.01 -22.54
CA LYS A 189 9.67 -14.24 -23.99
C LYS A 189 10.69 -13.42 -24.77
N LYS A 190 11.60 -12.70 -24.09
CA LYS A 190 12.63 -11.83 -24.71
C LYS A 190 12.07 -10.79 -25.69
N LYS A 191 10.81 -10.35 -25.46
CA LYS A 191 10.19 -9.27 -26.23
C LYS A 191 10.66 -7.89 -25.75
N ILE A 192 11.15 -7.82 -24.52
CA ILE A 192 11.83 -6.69 -23.87
C ILE A 192 13.14 -7.20 -23.25
N ASP A 193 14.11 -6.32 -23.09
CA ASP A 193 15.42 -6.63 -22.53
C ASP A 193 15.45 -6.53 -21.01
N ALA A 194 14.67 -5.60 -20.43
CA ALA A 194 14.50 -5.40 -19.00
C ALA A 194 13.04 -5.05 -18.66
N PHE A 195 12.66 -5.27 -17.41
CA PHE A 195 11.39 -4.82 -16.85
C PHE A 195 11.65 -3.98 -15.61
N SER A 196 11.00 -2.82 -15.52
CA SER A 196 11.11 -1.89 -14.41
C SER A 196 9.87 -1.94 -13.51
N SER A 197 10.11 -1.96 -12.20
CA SER A 197 9.09 -1.84 -11.16
C SER A 197 9.77 -1.47 -9.83
N ASP A 198 8.97 -1.27 -8.79
CA ASP A 198 9.47 -1.15 -7.43
C ASP A 198 10.35 -2.34 -7.07
N GLN A 199 11.54 -2.11 -6.52
CA GLN A 199 12.52 -3.15 -6.24
C GLN A 199 11.94 -4.26 -5.35
N ILE A 200 11.17 -3.89 -4.32
CA ILE A 200 10.52 -4.88 -3.45
C ILE A 200 9.52 -5.76 -4.22
N VAL A 201 8.83 -5.24 -5.21
CA VAL A 201 7.92 -6.02 -6.07
C VAL A 201 8.71 -6.97 -6.96
N LEU A 202 9.84 -6.52 -7.54
CA LEU A 202 10.73 -7.37 -8.33
C LEU A 202 11.29 -8.52 -7.49
N ILE A 203 11.74 -8.26 -6.27
CA ILE A 203 12.20 -9.27 -5.30
C ILE A 203 11.08 -10.27 -5.00
N GLY A 204 9.87 -9.78 -4.72
CA GLY A 204 8.71 -10.63 -4.47
C GLY A 204 8.30 -11.49 -5.65
N ILE A 205 8.51 -11.04 -6.90
CA ILE A 205 8.29 -11.83 -8.11
C ILE A 205 9.30 -12.97 -8.16
N ILE A 206 10.60 -12.68 -7.99
CA ILE A 206 11.66 -13.69 -8.04
C ILE A 206 11.46 -14.76 -6.94
N SER A 207 11.07 -14.36 -5.74
CA SER A 207 10.85 -15.30 -4.63
C SER A 207 9.74 -16.31 -4.88
N LYS A 208 8.85 -16.05 -5.84
CA LYS A 208 7.75 -16.94 -6.22
C LYS A 208 8.06 -17.80 -7.45
N GLU A 209 9.17 -17.56 -8.10
CA GLU A 209 9.60 -18.35 -9.24
C GLU A 209 10.01 -19.76 -8.79
N LYS A 210 9.50 -20.78 -9.50
CA LYS A 210 9.90 -22.16 -9.32
C LYS A 210 11.04 -22.48 -10.30
N GLY A 211 12.19 -22.91 -9.79
CA GLY A 211 13.33 -23.34 -10.59
C GLY A 211 14.55 -22.41 -10.46
N PRO A 212 15.62 -22.66 -11.22
CA PRO A 212 16.82 -21.81 -11.18
C PRO A 212 16.42 -20.38 -11.53
N MET A 213 16.79 -19.44 -10.68
CA MET A 213 16.50 -18.02 -10.87
C MET A 213 17.10 -17.54 -12.20
N ASN A 214 16.21 -17.31 -13.18
CA ASN A 214 16.62 -16.78 -14.49
C ASN A 214 16.65 -15.25 -14.53
N PHE A 215 16.33 -14.58 -13.39
CA PHE A 215 16.27 -13.13 -13.29
C PHE A 215 17.40 -12.57 -12.43
N VAL A 216 17.81 -11.35 -12.75
CA VAL A 216 18.72 -10.52 -11.95
C VAL A 216 18.06 -9.16 -11.76
N ILE A 217 18.09 -8.65 -10.54
CA ILE A 217 17.63 -7.29 -10.20
C ILE A 217 18.86 -6.41 -10.02
N ASP A 218 18.83 -5.20 -10.59
CA ASP A 218 19.82 -4.17 -10.28
C ASP A 218 19.71 -3.82 -8.79
N PRO A 219 20.81 -3.90 -8.01
CA PRO A 219 20.79 -3.53 -6.60
C PRO A 219 20.49 -2.03 -6.39
N ASN A 220 20.75 -1.19 -7.39
CA ASN A 220 20.52 0.24 -7.32
C ASN A 220 19.05 0.56 -7.62
N VAL A 221 18.55 1.59 -6.94
CA VAL A 221 17.25 2.18 -7.22
C VAL A 221 17.43 3.58 -7.81
N PHE A 222 16.54 3.96 -8.71
CA PHE A 222 16.59 5.25 -9.39
C PHE A 222 15.41 6.18 -9.05
N SER A 223 14.57 5.79 -8.10
CA SER A 223 13.50 6.63 -7.57
C SER A 223 13.30 6.44 -6.08
N PHE A 224 12.50 7.30 -5.48
CA PHE A 224 12.02 7.19 -4.10
C PHE A 224 10.53 6.89 -4.11
N GLU A 225 10.14 5.73 -3.56
CA GLU A 225 8.78 5.22 -3.62
C GLU A 225 8.22 4.98 -2.20
N PRO A 226 7.70 6.04 -1.53
CA PRO A 226 7.07 5.92 -0.22
C PRO A 226 5.65 5.37 -0.39
N PHE A 227 5.41 4.13 0.02
CA PHE A 227 4.10 3.50 -0.06
C PHE A 227 3.19 3.91 1.09
N ALA A 228 1.93 4.13 0.77
CA ALA A 228 0.85 4.32 1.72
C ALA A 228 -0.43 3.65 1.19
N LEU A 229 -1.37 3.38 2.09
CA LEU A 229 -2.72 3.01 1.69
C LEU A 229 -3.44 4.30 1.27
N ALA A 230 -4.42 4.17 0.37
CA ALA A 230 -5.19 5.33 -0.06
C ALA A 230 -6.68 5.16 0.26
N VAL A 231 -7.32 6.25 0.64
CA VAL A 231 -8.73 6.37 0.94
C VAL A 231 -9.33 7.50 0.11
N ARG A 232 -10.65 7.64 0.08
CA ARG A 232 -11.30 8.77 -0.58
C ARG A 232 -10.77 10.09 -0.05
N ARG A 233 -10.66 11.06 -0.95
CA ARG A 233 -10.26 12.41 -0.58
C ARG A 233 -11.25 13.04 0.38
N ASN A 234 -10.74 13.82 1.34
CA ASN A 234 -11.52 14.53 2.36
C ASN A 234 -12.29 13.60 3.33
N ASP A 235 -11.95 12.34 3.41
CA ASP A 235 -12.50 11.40 4.39
C ASP A 235 -11.54 11.25 5.59
N SER A 236 -11.41 12.33 6.34
CA SER A 236 -10.46 12.43 7.46
C SER A 236 -10.77 11.45 8.59
N ASP A 237 -12.06 11.15 8.85
CA ASP A 237 -12.46 10.25 9.90
C ASP A 237 -12.06 8.80 9.61
N PHE A 238 -12.30 8.33 8.38
CA PHE A 238 -11.90 6.99 7.97
C PHE A 238 -10.37 6.89 7.88
N ARG A 239 -9.70 7.91 7.32
CA ARG A 239 -8.24 7.97 7.29
C ARG A 239 -7.64 7.93 8.69
N LEU A 240 -8.20 8.65 9.66
CA LEU A 240 -7.71 8.65 11.04
C LEU A 240 -7.82 7.25 11.69
N VAL A 241 -8.89 6.49 11.39
CA VAL A 241 -9.00 5.09 11.84
C VAL A 241 -7.85 4.25 11.27
N ALA A 242 -7.56 4.38 9.99
CA ALA A 242 -6.47 3.66 9.34
C ALA A 242 -5.09 4.08 9.90
N ASP A 243 -4.87 5.38 10.09
CA ASP A 243 -3.62 5.93 10.64
C ASP A 243 -3.36 5.45 12.08
N ARG A 244 -4.41 5.40 12.92
CA ARG A 244 -4.29 4.85 14.28
C ARG A 244 -3.88 3.38 14.29
N VAL A 245 -4.44 2.58 13.40
CA VAL A 245 -4.04 1.16 13.27
C VAL A 245 -2.59 1.05 12.84
N ILE A 246 -2.17 1.80 11.83
CA ILE A 246 -0.78 1.80 11.35
C ILE A 246 0.15 2.25 12.48
N SER A 247 -0.14 3.37 13.15
CA SER A 247 0.65 3.87 14.28
C SER A 247 0.76 2.85 15.41
N ASP A 248 -0.35 2.20 15.78
CA ASP A 248 -0.34 1.18 16.82
C ASP A 248 0.50 -0.04 16.45
N LEU A 249 0.39 -0.53 15.21
CA LEU A 249 1.21 -1.63 14.71
C LEU A 249 2.71 -1.30 14.79
N PHE A 250 3.12 -0.09 14.43
CA PHE A 250 4.51 0.35 14.48
C PHE A 250 4.97 0.59 15.93
N ARG A 251 4.20 1.31 16.74
CA ARG A 251 4.49 1.65 18.14
C ARG A 251 4.58 0.39 19.01
N SER A 252 3.65 -0.54 18.85
CA SER A 252 3.64 -1.81 19.60
C SER A 252 4.56 -2.87 19.03
N LYS A 253 5.22 -2.60 17.91
CA LYS A 253 6.04 -3.53 17.13
C LYS A 253 5.28 -4.74 16.58
N LYS A 254 3.96 -4.77 16.62
CA LYS A 254 3.12 -5.81 15.98
C LYS A 254 3.28 -5.84 14.46
N ILE A 255 3.83 -4.79 13.87
CA ILE A 255 4.22 -4.76 12.45
C ILE A 255 5.32 -5.77 12.12
N LEU A 256 6.18 -6.14 13.08
CA LEU A 256 7.34 -7.01 12.81
C LEU A 256 6.96 -8.43 12.33
N PRO A 257 6.01 -9.14 12.93
CA PRO A 257 5.54 -10.42 12.39
C PRO A 257 4.99 -10.30 10.95
N ILE A 258 4.25 -9.23 10.65
CA ILE A 258 3.71 -8.97 9.31
C ILE A 258 4.85 -8.70 8.33
N TYR A 259 5.82 -7.86 8.71
CA TYR A 259 7.01 -7.58 7.92
C TYR A 259 7.81 -8.86 7.63
N ASN A 260 8.14 -9.63 8.67
CA ASN A 260 8.92 -10.85 8.53
C ASN A 260 8.25 -11.85 7.59
N LYS A 261 6.94 -12.07 7.76
CA LYS A 261 6.14 -12.98 6.92
C LYS A 261 6.21 -12.64 5.41
N TRP A 262 6.23 -11.37 5.07
CA TRP A 262 6.10 -10.95 3.67
C TRP A 262 7.38 -10.43 3.05
N ILE A 263 8.19 -9.75 3.83
CA ILE A 263 9.36 -9.00 3.35
C ILE A 263 10.65 -9.58 3.91
N GLY A 264 10.72 -9.83 5.21
CA GLY A 264 11.94 -10.31 5.87
C GLY A 264 12.50 -11.58 5.25
N ASP A 265 11.63 -12.54 4.93
CA ASP A 265 12.03 -13.81 4.31
C ASP A 265 12.59 -13.63 2.88
N VAL A 266 12.10 -12.65 2.13
CA VAL A 266 12.52 -12.43 0.73
C VAL A 266 13.69 -11.47 0.60
N THR A 267 13.94 -10.63 1.61
CA THR A 267 15.08 -9.67 1.65
C THR A 267 16.27 -10.18 2.47
N GLY A 268 16.14 -11.36 3.07
CA GLY A 268 17.19 -11.91 3.94
C GLY A 268 17.32 -11.19 5.29
N GLY A 269 16.26 -10.50 5.72
CA GLY A 269 16.21 -9.81 7.00
C GLY A 269 15.52 -8.45 6.96
N ARG A 270 15.71 -7.67 8.02
CA ARG A 270 15.07 -6.36 8.13
C ARG A 270 15.93 -5.28 7.49
N LEU A 271 15.32 -4.53 6.58
CA LEU A 271 15.96 -3.41 5.90
C LEU A 271 16.19 -2.24 6.87
N PRO A 272 17.35 -1.56 6.86
CA PRO A 272 17.64 -0.42 7.76
C PRO A 272 16.60 0.70 7.67
N ILE A 273 16.08 0.99 6.48
CA ILE A 273 15.04 2.00 6.28
C ILE A 273 13.75 1.65 7.07
N PHE A 274 13.46 0.36 7.25
CA PHE A 274 12.29 -0.07 8.00
C PHE A 274 12.44 0.20 9.51
N ASP A 275 13.66 0.14 10.05
CA ASP A 275 13.93 0.54 11.45
C ASP A 275 13.66 2.04 11.67
N ALA A 276 14.02 2.88 10.70
CA ALA A 276 13.66 4.30 10.75
C ALA A 276 12.12 4.48 10.69
N MET A 277 11.44 3.74 9.82
CA MET A 277 9.97 3.79 9.72
C MET A 277 9.27 3.40 11.02
N ILE A 278 9.80 2.42 11.77
CA ILE A 278 9.23 2.03 13.09
C ILE A 278 9.17 3.25 14.01
N ARG A 279 10.18 4.11 14.00
CA ARG A 279 10.19 5.33 14.83
C ARG A 279 9.29 6.42 14.27
N LEU A 280 9.36 6.68 12.96
CA LEU A 280 8.64 7.76 12.30
C LEU A 280 7.12 7.54 12.28
N ASN A 281 6.66 6.29 12.17
CA ASN A 281 5.24 5.95 12.14
C ASN A 281 4.65 5.63 13.52
N SER A 282 5.44 5.64 14.60
CA SER A 282 4.95 5.44 15.98
C SER A 282 4.33 6.72 16.54
N THR A 283 3.39 7.31 15.81
CA THR A 283 2.68 8.52 16.26
C THR A 283 1.94 8.24 17.58
N PRO A 284 2.09 9.07 18.63
CA PRO A 284 1.31 8.95 19.87
C PRO A 284 -0.20 9.12 19.65
N GLU A 285 -1.02 8.60 20.59
CA GLU A 285 -2.45 8.87 20.63
C GLU A 285 -2.74 10.33 20.99
#